data_e78daef51afa278dd6c6b76390618700
#
_entry.id   e78daef51afa278dd6c6b76390618700
#
_cell.length_a   1.000
_cell.length_b   1.000
_cell.length_c   1.000
_cell.angle_alpha   90.00
_cell.angle_beta   90.00
_cell.angle_gamma   90.00
#
_symmetry.space_group_name_H-M   'P 1'
#
loop_
_entity.id
_entity.type
_entity.pdbx_description
1 polymer ?
#
loop_
_entity_poly.entity_id
_entity_poly.type
_entity_poly.pdbx_seq_one_letter_code
_entity_poly.pdbx_strand_id
1 'polypeptide(L)'
;MTICYFSAQYLPTVGGVERYTWNLARRTVAAGHRAIVVTSALPNLPEHEIDGDGIEIYRLPVWPVMNGRFPVIKPGARFHALTAQIWAQKLDFCVVQTRMYTQSVWAARAAKRRGIPMLVIDHSTGYMPMGNGLLMACGRLYEQVACRLVRGTGAPFYGVSAAACRWLHTFGITAAGTMPNAIDPAALEQEAAHAPDWRAKLNLGDRKIVLFVGRLIPEKGAGLLAQAVAQLPGVVLVAAGSGPQQQELADLGAVTPGALPHDAVVQLLRQADVYCLPTRYAEGFPTTLLEAAACRCPIVCTRTAGTEELLPDDTHGIVLPGQPQDTTVETIRAGLQTLLDDPARAHACAEAAYRNVYAHFTWDAVFDKMMGIINQS
;
A
#
# COMPACT_ATOMS: atom_id res chain seq x y z
N MET A 1 26.09 8.31 2.32
CA MET A 1 25.41 8.97 1.19
C MET A 1 24.25 9.82 1.72
N THR A 2 23.81 10.81 0.96
CA THR A 2 22.61 11.60 1.24
C THR A 2 21.57 11.28 0.19
N ILE A 3 20.46 10.63 0.59
CA ILE A 3 19.35 10.25 -0.29
C ILE A 3 18.18 11.20 -0.05
N CYS A 4 17.67 11.83 -1.11
CA CYS A 4 16.56 12.77 -1.03
C CYS A 4 15.28 12.16 -1.61
N TYR A 5 14.27 12.01 -0.79
CA TYR A 5 12.95 11.50 -1.15
C TYR A 5 11.99 12.66 -1.43
N PHE A 6 11.48 12.72 -2.64
CA PHE A 6 10.45 13.69 -3.03
C PHE A 6 9.09 13.01 -3.00
N SER A 7 8.31 13.29 -1.98
CA SER A 7 6.96 12.75 -1.77
C SER A 7 5.98 13.91 -1.54
N ALA A 8 5.03 14.09 -2.46
CA ALA A 8 4.08 15.19 -2.37
C ALA A 8 3.23 15.15 -1.09
N GLN A 9 3.05 13.98 -0.51
CA GLN A 9 2.40 13.76 0.77
C GLN A 9 3.32 12.95 1.68
N TYR A 10 3.29 13.27 2.98
CA TYR A 10 4.12 12.63 4.00
C TYR A 10 3.45 12.74 5.38
N LEU A 11 4.03 12.07 6.38
CA LEU A 11 3.54 12.13 7.74
C LEU A 11 3.41 13.59 8.25
N PRO A 12 2.42 13.87 9.11
CA PRO A 12 1.49 12.98 9.79
C PRO A 12 0.27 12.54 8.96
N THR A 13 0.16 12.93 7.70
CA THR A 13 -0.88 12.39 6.81
C THR A 13 -0.67 10.90 6.64
N VAL A 14 -1.71 10.09 6.89
CA VAL A 14 -1.62 8.64 6.85
C VAL A 14 -2.16 8.11 5.54
N GLY A 15 -1.29 7.51 4.74
CA GLY A 15 -1.59 6.86 3.48
C GLY A 15 -0.50 5.87 3.09
N GLY A 16 -0.68 5.17 1.96
CA GLY A 16 0.26 4.15 1.50
C GLY A 16 1.61 4.74 1.09
N VAL A 17 1.60 5.83 0.33
CA VAL A 17 2.83 6.50 -0.18
C VAL A 17 3.64 7.13 0.96
N GLU A 18 2.94 7.73 1.93
CA GLU A 18 3.53 8.37 3.09
C GLU A 18 4.28 7.35 3.96
N ARG A 19 3.62 6.24 4.28
CA ARG A 19 4.22 5.12 5.03
C ARG A 19 5.36 4.47 4.25
N TYR A 20 5.21 4.31 2.94
CA TYR A 20 6.23 3.79 2.06
C TYR A 20 7.49 4.65 2.11
N THR A 21 7.33 5.94 1.92
CA THR A 21 8.45 6.91 1.96
C THR A 21 9.13 6.92 3.33
N TRP A 22 8.36 6.95 4.40
CA TRP A 22 8.88 6.91 5.76
C TRP A 22 9.68 5.63 6.05
N ASN A 23 9.16 4.45 5.65
CA ASN A 23 9.86 3.19 5.86
C ASN A 23 11.20 3.12 5.14
N LEU A 24 11.31 3.65 3.93
CA LEU A 24 12.59 3.72 3.21
C LEU A 24 13.53 4.77 3.83
N ALA A 25 13.01 5.94 4.21
CA ALA A 25 13.80 7.02 4.79
C ALA A 25 14.40 6.61 6.15
N ARG A 26 13.61 5.99 7.05
CA ARG A 26 14.13 5.52 8.35
C ARG A 26 15.19 4.43 8.21
N ARG A 27 15.06 3.53 7.21
CA ARG A 27 16.07 2.52 6.92
C ARG A 27 17.34 3.13 6.34
N THR A 28 17.19 4.17 5.57
CA THR A 28 18.35 4.96 5.10
C THR A 28 19.14 5.51 6.27
N VAL A 29 18.48 6.07 7.28
CA VAL A 29 19.13 6.57 8.51
C VAL A 29 19.75 5.41 9.30
N ALA A 30 18.98 4.32 9.50
CA ALA A 30 19.45 3.15 10.24
C ALA A 30 20.68 2.49 9.58
N ALA A 31 20.81 2.58 8.25
CA ALA A 31 21.99 2.12 7.50
C ALA A 31 23.19 3.10 7.56
N GLY A 32 23.14 4.15 8.37
CA GLY A 32 24.21 5.14 8.53
C GLY A 32 24.28 6.16 7.39
N HIS A 33 23.21 6.31 6.60
CA HIS A 33 23.07 7.29 5.54
C HIS A 33 22.21 8.46 6.00
N ARG A 34 22.23 9.56 5.28
CA ARG A 34 21.41 10.73 5.54
C ARG A 34 20.17 10.67 4.66
N ALA A 35 18.97 10.76 5.27
CA ALA A 35 17.69 10.81 4.58
C ALA A 35 17.10 12.23 4.66
N ILE A 36 16.74 12.78 3.51
CA ILE A 36 16.02 14.04 3.39
C ILE A 36 14.68 13.73 2.74
N VAL A 37 13.58 14.15 3.36
CA VAL A 37 12.24 14.07 2.77
C VAL A 37 11.76 15.46 2.41
N VAL A 38 11.43 15.66 1.15
CA VAL A 38 10.83 16.91 0.65
C VAL A 38 9.36 16.64 0.38
N THR A 39 8.48 17.36 1.06
CA THR A 39 7.02 17.15 1.01
C THR A 39 6.25 18.48 0.94
N SER A 40 4.92 18.41 0.95
CA SER A 40 4.05 19.58 0.97
C SER A 40 3.87 20.13 2.37
N ALA A 41 3.80 21.47 2.48
CA ALA A 41 3.49 22.11 3.74
C ALA A 41 2.07 21.78 4.20
N LEU A 42 1.95 21.51 5.49
CA LEU A 42 0.68 21.34 6.19
C LEU A 42 0.51 22.43 7.24
N PRO A 43 -0.72 22.81 7.58
CA PRO A 43 -0.97 23.78 8.65
C PRO A 43 -0.32 23.34 9.98
N ASN A 44 0.25 24.29 10.70
CA ASN A 44 0.82 24.10 12.04
C ASN A 44 2.06 23.19 12.13
N LEU A 45 2.66 22.83 11.00
CA LEU A 45 3.94 22.11 10.98
C LEU A 45 5.09 23.03 10.55
N PRO A 46 6.30 22.82 11.08
CA PRO A 46 7.48 23.59 10.67
C PRO A 46 7.84 23.30 9.21
N GLU A 47 8.43 24.27 8.55
CA GLU A 47 8.90 24.11 7.17
C GLU A 47 10.12 23.21 7.05
N HIS A 48 10.91 23.16 8.12
CA HIS A 48 12.10 22.32 8.24
C HIS A 48 12.19 21.78 9.66
N GLU A 49 12.43 20.49 9.76
CA GLU A 49 12.68 19.81 11.03
C GLU A 49 13.50 18.54 10.81
N ILE A 50 14.04 18.00 11.89
CA ILE A 50 14.56 16.62 11.95
C ILE A 50 13.64 15.88 12.90
N ASP A 51 13.05 14.79 12.45
CA ASP A 51 12.12 13.99 13.26
C ASP A 51 12.84 13.04 14.23
N GLY A 52 12.03 12.28 15.01
CA GLY A 52 12.54 11.33 15.98
C GLY A 52 13.33 10.15 15.40
N ASP A 53 13.17 9.86 14.11
CA ASP A 53 13.92 8.84 13.36
C ASP A 53 15.22 9.40 12.74
N GLY A 54 15.50 10.70 12.91
CA GLY A 54 16.67 11.37 12.34
C GLY A 54 16.48 11.75 10.85
N ILE A 55 15.25 11.71 10.35
CA ILE A 55 14.93 12.09 8.98
C ILE A 55 14.79 13.62 8.91
N GLU A 56 15.51 14.25 7.97
CA GLU A 56 15.44 15.68 7.73
C GLU A 56 14.27 15.98 6.78
N ILE A 57 13.30 16.78 7.22
CA ILE A 57 12.05 17.05 6.49
C ILE A 57 11.98 18.50 6.04
N TYR A 58 11.76 18.73 4.75
CA TYR A 58 11.46 20.03 4.15
C TYR A 58 10.03 20.07 3.62
N ARG A 59 9.23 21.05 4.04
CA ARG A 59 7.83 21.22 3.61
C ARG A 59 7.69 22.43 2.69
N LEU A 60 7.46 22.13 1.40
CA LEU A 60 7.33 23.14 0.36
C LEU A 60 5.93 23.80 0.37
N PRO A 61 5.82 25.11 0.16
CA PRO A 61 4.53 25.78 0.05
C PRO A 61 3.71 25.24 -1.13
N VAL A 62 2.44 24.96 -0.89
CA VAL A 62 1.51 24.40 -1.88
C VAL A 62 0.13 25.05 -1.81
N TRP A 63 -0.65 24.94 -2.88
CA TRP A 63 -2.10 25.09 -2.88
C TRP A 63 -2.72 23.70 -2.65
N PRO A 64 -3.54 23.51 -1.61
CA PRO A 64 -4.15 22.22 -1.28
C PRO A 64 -5.37 21.93 -2.16
N VAL A 65 -5.16 21.61 -3.42
CA VAL A 65 -6.24 21.28 -4.37
C VAL A 65 -6.86 19.94 -3.99
N MET A 66 -8.16 19.73 -4.27
CA MET A 66 -8.92 18.52 -3.96
C MET A 66 -8.86 18.12 -2.47
N ASN A 67 -9.08 19.08 -1.58
CA ASN A 67 -8.99 18.88 -0.12
C ASN A 67 -7.62 18.33 0.32
N GLY A 68 -6.54 18.79 -0.32
CA GLY A 68 -5.17 18.40 -0.01
C GLY A 68 -4.72 17.08 -0.66
N ARG A 69 -5.59 16.36 -1.37
CA ARG A 69 -5.20 15.12 -2.08
C ARG A 69 -4.28 15.37 -3.27
N PHE A 70 -4.33 16.58 -3.83
CA PHE A 70 -3.48 16.99 -4.94
C PHE A 70 -2.80 18.33 -4.64
N PRO A 71 -1.71 18.32 -3.85
CA PRO A 71 -0.96 19.54 -3.55
C PRO A 71 -0.25 20.04 -4.81
N VAL A 72 -0.48 21.31 -5.14
CA VAL A 72 0.16 22.00 -6.26
C VAL A 72 1.22 22.95 -5.73
N ILE A 73 2.45 22.88 -6.21
CA ILE A 73 3.53 23.77 -5.81
C ILE A 73 3.06 25.23 -5.95
N LYS A 74 3.28 26.02 -4.89
CA LYS A 74 3.07 27.46 -4.87
C LYS A 74 4.41 28.17 -5.06
N PRO A 75 4.75 28.61 -6.29
CA PRO A 75 5.99 29.31 -6.53
C PRO A 75 6.00 30.67 -5.81
N GLY A 76 7.18 31.12 -5.41
CA GLY A 76 7.36 32.40 -4.72
C GLY A 76 8.67 32.42 -3.92
N ALA A 77 8.97 33.52 -3.26
CA ALA A 77 10.24 33.74 -2.53
C ALA A 77 10.50 32.58 -1.52
N ARG A 78 9.46 32.16 -0.79
CA ARG A 78 9.55 31.09 0.22
C ARG A 78 9.88 29.73 -0.40
N PHE A 79 9.24 29.39 -1.53
CA PHE A 79 9.56 28.19 -2.29
C PHE A 79 11.03 28.21 -2.78
N HIS A 80 11.47 29.33 -3.31
CA HIS A 80 12.84 29.48 -3.80
C HIS A 80 13.86 29.40 -2.67
N ALA A 81 13.59 29.99 -1.51
CA ALA A 81 14.48 29.93 -0.36
C ALA A 81 14.65 28.47 0.15
N LEU A 82 13.55 27.73 0.35
CA LEU A 82 13.59 26.35 0.80
C LEU A 82 14.29 25.43 -0.23
N THR A 83 13.95 25.58 -1.51
CA THR A 83 14.57 24.77 -2.54
C THR A 83 16.04 25.09 -2.72
N ALA A 84 16.49 26.34 -2.49
CA ALA A 84 17.91 26.69 -2.46
C ALA A 84 18.63 25.95 -1.31
N GLN A 85 18.03 25.89 -0.11
CA GLN A 85 18.60 25.13 1.02
C GLN A 85 18.72 23.64 0.69
N ILE A 86 17.67 23.02 0.11
CA ILE A 86 17.70 21.61 -0.29
C ILE A 86 18.81 21.35 -1.30
N TRP A 87 18.92 22.16 -2.36
CA TRP A 87 19.91 21.96 -3.41
C TRP A 87 21.32 22.41 -3.05
N ALA A 88 21.51 23.17 -1.95
CA ALA A 88 22.82 23.48 -1.39
C ALA A 88 23.41 22.26 -0.67
N GLN A 89 22.60 21.27 -0.33
CA GLN A 89 23.04 20.02 0.25
C GLN A 89 23.71 19.15 -0.82
N LYS A 90 24.75 18.41 -0.44
CA LYS A 90 25.33 17.41 -1.34
C LYS A 90 24.41 16.19 -1.38
N LEU A 91 23.56 16.14 -2.39
CA LEU A 91 22.66 14.99 -2.62
C LEU A 91 23.38 13.98 -3.53
N ASP A 92 23.44 12.73 -3.07
CA ASP A 92 24.05 11.65 -3.84
C ASP A 92 23.02 10.96 -4.74
N PHE A 93 21.74 10.91 -4.30
CA PHE A 93 20.65 10.28 -5.05
C PHE A 93 19.28 10.87 -4.73
N CYS A 94 18.35 10.81 -5.70
CA CYS A 94 16.97 11.24 -5.53
C CYS A 94 15.98 10.09 -5.78
N VAL A 95 15.00 9.94 -4.88
CA VAL A 95 13.86 9.03 -5.03
C VAL A 95 12.60 9.87 -5.20
N VAL A 96 11.90 9.73 -6.33
CA VAL A 96 10.68 10.49 -6.62
C VAL A 96 9.49 9.56 -6.46
N GLN A 97 8.61 9.89 -5.51
CA GLN A 97 7.38 9.12 -5.26
C GLN A 97 6.25 9.64 -6.14
N THR A 98 5.63 8.75 -6.90
CA THR A 98 4.49 9.01 -7.77
C THR A 98 4.79 10.04 -8.87
N ARG A 99 4.57 9.68 -10.12
CA ARG A 99 4.99 10.45 -11.31
C ARG A 99 4.23 11.77 -11.56
N MET A 100 2.99 11.88 -11.04
CA MET A 100 2.03 12.88 -11.53
C MET A 100 1.95 14.17 -10.74
N TYR A 101 2.49 14.24 -9.53
CA TYR A 101 2.43 15.47 -8.73
C TYR A 101 3.33 16.57 -9.32
N THR A 102 2.91 17.83 -9.17
CA THR A 102 3.71 18.98 -9.60
C THR A 102 5.09 18.96 -8.95
N GLN A 103 5.18 18.51 -7.70
CA GLN A 103 6.44 18.32 -6.98
C GLN A 103 7.33 17.27 -7.63
N SER A 104 6.76 16.14 -8.06
CA SER A 104 7.51 15.07 -8.73
C SER A 104 8.09 15.53 -10.07
N VAL A 105 7.29 16.25 -10.85
CA VAL A 105 7.74 16.87 -12.12
C VAL A 105 8.87 17.87 -11.88
N TRP A 106 8.71 18.76 -10.88
CA TRP A 106 9.73 19.74 -10.53
C TRP A 106 11.01 19.06 -10.04
N ALA A 107 10.89 18.11 -9.11
CA ALA A 107 12.02 17.40 -8.51
C ALA A 107 12.84 16.63 -9.55
N ALA A 108 12.19 15.82 -10.39
CA ALA A 108 12.85 15.03 -11.42
C ALA A 108 13.60 15.92 -12.43
N ARG A 109 12.98 17.00 -12.88
CA ARG A 109 13.63 17.95 -13.79
C ARG A 109 14.78 18.72 -13.14
N ALA A 110 14.64 19.04 -11.84
CA ALA A 110 15.68 19.76 -11.10
C ALA A 110 16.89 18.83 -10.79
N ALA A 111 16.66 17.57 -10.45
CA ALA A 111 17.72 16.58 -10.26
C ALA A 111 18.48 16.34 -11.58
N LYS A 112 17.76 16.12 -12.70
CA LYS A 112 18.39 15.98 -14.03
C LYS A 112 19.31 17.13 -14.38
N ARG A 113 18.84 18.39 -14.18
CA ARG A 113 19.66 19.58 -14.48
C ARG A 113 20.93 19.69 -13.63
N ARG A 114 20.96 19.02 -12.48
CA ARG A 114 22.10 18.98 -11.55
C ARG A 114 22.98 17.74 -11.72
N GLY A 115 22.61 16.83 -12.63
CA GLY A 115 23.31 15.57 -12.82
C GLY A 115 23.20 14.62 -11.64
N ILE A 116 22.18 14.77 -10.78
CA ILE A 116 21.95 13.90 -9.64
C ILE A 116 21.18 12.67 -10.12
N PRO A 117 21.71 11.44 -9.92
CA PRO A 117 21.04 10.22 -10.29
C PRO A 117 19.73 10.08 -9.50
N MET A 118 18.73 9.45 -10.11
CA MET A 118 17.41 9.32 -9.50
C MET A 118 16.65 8.11 -10.01
N LEU A 119 15.63 7.69 -9.27
CA LEU A 119 14.60 6.76 -9.71
C LEU A 119 13.21 7.28 -9.36
N VAL A 120 12.19 6.77 -10.04
CA VAL A 120 10.78 7.08 -9.80
C VAL A 120 10.06 5.82 -9.36
N ILE A 121 9.35 5.87 -8.20
CA ILE A 121 8.49 4.79 -7.73
C ILE A 121 7.04 5.21 -7.91
N ASP A 122 6.28 4.47 -8.72
CA ASP A 122 4.88 4.77 -8.99
C ASP A 122 3.94 3.84 -8.23
N HIS A 123 2.99 4.45 -7.54
CA HIS A 123 2.01 3.79 -6.69
C HIS A 123 0.62 3.65 -7.35
N SER A 124 0.48 4.10 -8.59
CA SER A 124 -0.81 4.18 -9.27
C SER A 124 -1.07 2.95 -10.15
N THR A 125 -2.33 2.53 -10.20
CA THR A 125 -2.85 1.51 -11.14
C THR A 125 -4.01 2.03 -11.98
N GLY A 126 -4.28 3.33 -11.92
CA GLY A 126 -5.34 4.02 -12.63
C GLY A 126 -5.17 5.53 -12.60
N TYR A 127 -5.97 6.24 -13.37
CA TYR A 127 -6.04 7.70 -13.29
C TYR A 127 -6.63 8.17 -11.95
N MET A 128 -6.20 9.34 -11.50
CA MET A 128 -6.81 9.97 -10.32
C MET A 128 -8.29 10.25 -10.59
N PRO A 129 -9.20 9.80 -9.71
CA PRO A 129 -10.63 10.05 -9.86
C PRO A 129 -10.90 11.55 -9.65
N MET A 130 -11.45 12.20 -10.68
CA MET A 130 -11.83 13.62 -10.67
C MET A 130 -13.31 13.73 -11.04
N GLY A 131 -14.14 14.11 -10.12
CA GLY A 131 -15.56 14.44 -10.16
C GLY A 131 -16.35 14.12 -11.45
N ASN A 132 -16.51 15.08 -12.36
CA ASN A 132 -17.30 14.93 -13.60
C ASN A 132 -16.41 14.62 -14.83
N GLY A 133 -17.07 14.26 -15.96
CA GLY A 133 -16.38 13.82 -17.17
C GLY A 133 -15.38 14.83 -17.77
N LEU A 134 -15.66 16.14 -17.69
CA LEU A 134 -14.76 17.18 -18.20
C LEU A 134 -13.50 17.30 -17.32
N LEU A 135 -13.67 17.32 -16.00
CA LEU A 135 -12.56 17.35 -15.06
C LEU A 135 -11.70 16.08 -15.18
N MET A 136 -12.34 14.93 -15.39
CA MET A 136 -11.65 13.67 -15.65
C MET A 136 -10.79 13.74 -16.93
N ALA A 137 -11.31 14.32 -18.01
CA ALA A 137 -10.57 14.48 -19.27
C ALA A 137 -9.37 15.42 -19.08
N CYS A 138 -9.56 16.56 -18.40
CA CYS A 138 -8.49 17.50 -18.06
C CYS A 138 -7.41 16.83 -17.17
N GLY A 139 -7.84 16.04 -16.16
CA GLY A 139 -6.93 15.31 -15.29
C GLY A 139 -6.10 14.29 -16.04
N ARG A 140 -6.71 13.51 -16.96
CA ARG A 140 -5.99 12.57 -17.82
C ARG A 140 -4.96 13.27 -18.72
N LEU A 141 -5.33 14.41 -19.34
CA LEU A 141 -4.40 15.20 -20.14
C LEU A 141 -3.24 15.71 -19.28
N TYR A 142 -3.54 16.24 -18.10
CA TYR A 142 -2.52 16.67 -17.15
C TYR A 142 -1.56 15.53 -16.80
N GLU A 143 -2.07 14.35 -16.43
CA GLU A 143 -1.23 13.19 -16.10
C GLU A 143 -0.35 12.77 -17.29
N GLN A 144 -0.87 12.78 -18.52
CA GLN A 144 -0.09 12.50 -19.73
C GLN A 144 1.08 13.49 -19.89
N VAL A 145 0.81 14.78 -19.70
CA VAL A 145 1.85 15.82 -19.79
C VAL A 145 2.88 15.67 -18.66
N ALA A 146 2.43 15.50 -17.42
CA ALA A 146 3.31 15.31 -16.27
C ALA A 146 4.23 14.08 -16.46
N CYS A 147 3.65 12.94 -16.86
CA CYS A 147 4.40 11.73 -17.15
C CYS A 147 5.43 11.92 -18.27
N ARG A 148 5.05 12.61 -19.36
CA ARG A 148 5.97 12.91 -20.45
C ARG A 148 7.17 13.74 -19.98
N LEU A 149 6.92 14.72 -19.11
CA LEU A 149 7.98 15.57 -18.54
C LEU A 149 8.93 14.77 -17.64
N VAL A 150 8.40 13.89 -16.78
CA VAL A 150 9.23 13.05 -15.90
C VAL A 150 9.96 11.99 -16.71
N ARG A 151 9.29 11.30 -17.65
CA ARG A 151 9.94 10.35 -18.58
C ARG A 151 11.09 10.99 -19.34
N GLY A 152 10.92 12.24 -19.81
CA GLY A 152 11.96 13.00 -20.51
C GLY A 152 13.21 13.27 -19.68
N THR A 153 13.24 12.96 -18.39
CA THR A 153 14.44 13.03 -17.58
C THR A 153 15.37 11.84 -17.79
N GLY A 154 14.88 10.71 -18.30
CA GLY A 154 15.63 9.47 -18.43
C GLY A 154 15.73 8.65 -17.13
N ALA A 155 15.06 9.05 -16.05
CA ALA A 155 15.04 8.29 -14.81
C ALA A 155 14.39 6.91 -15.01
N PRO A 156 14.91 5.83 -14.42
CA PRO A 156 14.23 4.55 -14.39
C PRO A 156 12.96 4.62 -13.53
N PHE A 157 11.90 3.97 -13.99
CA PHE A 157 10.63 3.87 -13.28
C PHE A 157 10.47 2.48 -12.69
N TYR A 158 9.95 2.42 -11.48
CA TYR A 158 9.55 1.20 -10.79
C TYR A 158 8.09 1.31 -10.38
N GLY A 159 7.32 0.24 -10.53
CA GLY A 159 5.96 0.17 -10.00
C GLY A 159 5.94 -0.55 -8.64
N VAL A 160 4.99 -0.23 -7.78
CA VAL A 160 4.79 -0.99 -6.52
C VAL A 160 4.18 -2.37 -6.73
N SER A 161 3.88 -2.75 -7.97
CA SER A 161 3.39 -4.06 -8.38
C SER A 161 3.54 -4.23 -9.89
N ALA A 162 3.41 -5.46 -10.40
CA ALA A 162 3.34 -5.73 -11.83
C ALA A 162 2.17 -4.98 -12.49
N ALA A 163 1.05 -4.82 -11.79
CA ALA A 163 -0.08 -4.02 -12.26
C ALA A 163 0.29 -2.53 -12.40
N ALA A 164 1.04 -1.96 -11.46
CA ALA A 164 1.56 -0.60 -11.58
C ALA A 164 2.57 -0.47 -12.73
N CYS A 165 3.41 -1.48 -12.94
CA CYS A 165 4.32 -1.54 -14.09
C CYS A 165 3.54 -1.58 -15.41
N ARG A 166 2.49 -2.42 -15.52
CA ARG A 166 1.60 -2.44 -16.70
C ARG A 166 0.90 -1.10 -16.91
N TRP A 167 0.46 -0.45 -15.83
CA TRP A 167 -0.16 0.86 -15.91
C TRP A 167 0.77 1.94 -16.49
N LEU A 168 2.06 1.90 -16.17
CA LEU A 168 3.06 2.82 -16.72
C LEU A 168 3.17 2.73 -18.26
N HIS A 169 2.86 1.57 -18.86
CA HIS A 169 2.84 1.43 -20.32
C HIS A 169 1.84 2.35 -21.00
N THR A 170 0.73 2.72 -20.34
CA THR A 170 -0.27 3.68 -20.89
C THR A 170 0.33 5.07 -21.12
N PHE A 171 1.47 5.36 -20.50
CA PHE A 171 2.24 6.61 -20.65
C PHE A 171 3.51 6.42 -21.49
N GLY A 172 3.65 5.26 -22.16
CA GLY A 172 4.83 4.92 -22.94
C GLY A 172 6.09 4.74 -22.07
N ILE A 173 5.92 4.32 -20.82
CA ILE A 173 7.01 4.07 -19.88
C ILE A 173 7.15 2.55 -19.71
N THR A 174 8.34 2.01 -20.00
CA THR A 174 8.69 0.65 -19.62
C THR A 174 9.34 0.70 -18.23
N ALA A 175 8.69 0.09 -17.24
CA ALA A 175 9.25 0.03 -15.90
C ALA A 175 10.49 -0.86 -15.88
N ALA A 176 11.51 -0.45 -15.09
CA ALA A 176 12.74 -1.23 -14.87
C ALA A 176 12.51 -2.42 -13.92
N GLY A 177 11.39 -2.45 -13.21
CA GLY A 177 11.00 -3.53 -12.31
C GLY A 177 9.98 -3.08 -11.28
N THR A 178 9.80 -3.89 -10.25
CA THR A 178 8.91 -3.60 -9.13
C THR A 178 9.68 -3.16 -7.88
N MET A 179 9.06 -2.27 -7.10
CA MET A 179 9.48 -1.88 -5.74
C MET A 179 8.23 -2.00 -4.86
N PRO A 180 7.89 -3.21 -4.38
CA PRO A 180 6.57 -3.51 -3.83
C PRO A 180 6.30 -2.81 -2.49
N ASN A 181 5.01 -2.74 -2.12
CA ASN A 181 4.63 -2.50 -0.73
C ASN A 181 5.17 -3.63 0.13
N ALA A 182 5.45 -3.33 1.40
CA ALA A 182 6.12 -4.26 2.28
C ALA A 182 5.57 -4.17 3.71
N ILE A 183 5.98 -5.11 4.53
CA ILE A 183 5.68 -5.17 5.96
C ILE A 183 6.97 -5.06 6.78
N ASP A 184 6.80 -4.81 8.07
CA ASP A 184 7.86 -4.92 9.07
C ASP A 184 7.64 -6.19 9.91
N PRO A 185 8.37 -7.28 9.68
CA PRO A 185 8.16 -8.53 10.40
C PRO A 185 8.35 -8.38 11.91
N ALA A 186 9.35 -7.60 12.34
CA ALA A 186 9.63 -7.41 13.76
C ALA A 186 8.47 -6.67 14.48
N ALA A 187 7.88 -5.67 13.81
CA ALA A 187 6.70 -4.97 14.35
C ALA A 187 5.51 -5.93 14.48
N LEU A 188 5.24 -6.77 13.45
CA LEU A 188 4.15 -7.74 13.50
C LEU A 188 4.35 -8.79 14.60
N GLU A 189 5.58 -9.24 14.84
CA GLU A 189 5.88 -10.17 15.93
C GLU A 189 5.64 -9.52 17.31
N GLN A 190 6.04 -8.27 17.50
CA GLN A 190 5.79 -7.53 18.74
C GLN A 190 4.29 -7.32 18.98
N GLU A 191 3.54 -6.91 17.96
CA GLU A 191 2.09 -6.69 18.04
C GLU A 191 1.32 -7.99 18.35
N ALA A 192 1.82 -9.13 17.91
CA ALA A 192 1.22 -10.42 18.17
C ALA A 192 1.59 -11.03 19.54
N ALA A 193 2.64 -10.56 20.21
CA ALA A 193 3.24 -11.22 21.37
C ALA A 193 2.32 -11.38 22.58
N HIS A 194 1.30 -10.54 22.75
CA HIS A 194 0.40 -10.54 23.90
C HIS A 194 -1.07 -10.60 23.44
N ALA A 195 -1.37 -11.46 22.47
CA ALA A 195 -2.71 -11.59 21.93
C ALA A 195 -3.69 -12.15 22.98
N PRO A 196 -4.83 -11.49 23.22
CA PRO A 196 -5.92 -12.09 23.97
C PRO A 196 -6.51 -13.27 23.19
N ASP A 197 -7.24 -14.12 23.86
CA ASP A 197 -8.10 -15.09 23.18
C ASP A 197 -9.28 -14.35 22.52
N TRP A 198 -9.15 -14.07 21.23
CA TRP A 198 -10.19 -13.39 20.46
C TRP A 198 -11.43 -14.25 20.28
N ARG A 199 -11.33 -15.58 20.34
CA ARG A 199 -12.48 -16.49 20.32
C ARG A 199 -13.37 -16.28 21.54
N ALA A 200 -12.76 -16.24 22.71
CA ALA A 200 -13.47 -15.96 23.96
C ALA A 200 -14.01 -14.52 23.98
N LYS A 201 -13.19 -13.53 23.61
CA LYS A 201 -13.56 -12.11 23.62
C LYS A 201 -14.76 -11.76 22.71
N LEU A 202 -14.86 -12.44 21.56
CA LEU A 202 -15.94 -12.24 20.60
C LEU A 202 -17.05 -13.31 20.67
N ASN A 203 -17.01 -14.19 21.68
CA ASN A 203 -17.99 -15.28 21.86
C ASN A 203 -18.15 -16.17 20.62
N LEU A 204 -17.04 -16.55 19.96
CA LEU A 204 -17.07 -17.30 18.71
C LEU A 204 -17.27 -18.81 18.91
N GLY A 205 -16.98 -19.35 20.10
CA GLY A 205 -17.01 -20.78 20.38
C GLY A 205 -16.01 -21.55 19.49
N ASP A 206 -16.38 -22.76 19.09
CA ASP A 206 -15.55 -23.64 18.26
C ASP A 206 -15.71 -23.43 16.75
N ARG A 207 -16.44 -22.36 16.35
CA ARG A 207 -16.66 -22.06 14.92
C ARG A 207 -15.34 -21.70 14.24
N LYS A 208 -15.17 -22.10 13.00
CA LYS A 208 -14.06 -21.64 12.16
C LYS A 208 -14.22 -20.15 11.85
N ILE A 209 -13.12 -19.41 11.93
CA ILE A 209 -13.10 -17.95 11.75
C ILE A 209 -12.68 -17.60 10.32
N VAL A 210 -13.57 -16.99 9.57
CA VAL A 210 -13.23 -16.24 8.36
C VAL A 210 -13.07 -14.78 8.77
N LEU A 211 -11.89 -14.21 8.56
CA LEU A 211 -11.59 -12.83 8.89
C LEU A 211 -11.62 -11.93 7.64
N PHE A 212 -12.29 -10.80 7.76
CA PHE A 212 -12.22 -9.68 6.82
C PHE A 212 -11.73 -8.44 7.57
N VAL A 213 -10.83 -7.68 6.94
CA VAL A 213 -10.32 -6.42 7.49
C VAL A 213 -10.42 -5.32 6.45
N GLY A 214 -11.14 -4.25 6.74
CA GLY A 214 -11.27 -3.11 5.85
C GLY A 214 -12.54 -2.29 6.04
N ARG A 215 -12.73 -1.28 5.18
CA ARG A 215 -13.96 -0.48 5.19
C ARG A 215 -15.15 -1.36 4.83
N LEU A 216 -16.24 -1.25 5.59
CA LEU A 216 -17.46 -2.01 5.36
C LEU A 216 -18.35 -1.28 4.33
N ILE A 217 -17.92 -1.32 3.07
CA ILE A 217 -18.56 -0.70 1.89
C ILE A 217 -18.75 -1.75 0.79
N PRO A 218 -19.75 -1.58 -0.10
CA PRO A 218 -20.07 -2.57 -1.15
C PRO A 218 -18.89 -2.94 -2.04
N GLU A 219 -18.02 -1.98 -2.34
CA GLU A 219 -16.85 -2.18 -3.20
C GLU A 219 -15.81 -3.14 -2.60
N LYS A 220 -15.78 -3.26 -1.27
CA LYS A 220 -14.88 -4.20 -0.56
C LYS A 220 -15.41 -5.63 -0.51
N GLY A 221 -16.67 -5.85 -0.87
CA GLY A 221 -17.27 -7.17 -1.00
C GLY A 221 -17.63 -7.87 0.32
N ALA A 222 -17.58 -7.17 1.46
CA ALA A 222 -17.88 -7.76 2.77
C ALA A 222 -19.33 -8.32 2.84
N GLY A 223 -20.31 -7.68 2.19
CA GLY A 223 -21.70 -8.18 2.10
C GLY A 223 -21.80 -9.52 1.37
N LEU A 224 -21.11 -9.68 0.23
CA LEU A 224 -21.07 -10.98 -0.48
C LEU A 224 -20.38 -12.05 0.36
N LEU A 225 -19.32 -11.67 1.09
CA LEU A 225 -18.63 -12.58 1.99
C LEU A 225 -19.53 -13.05 3.13
N ALA A 226 -20.29 -12.15 3.75
CA ALA A 226 -21.25 -12.51 4.80
C ALA A 226 -22.31 -13.49 4.28
N GLN A 227 -22.86 -13.24 3.10
CA GLN A 227 -23.81 -14.16 2.45
C GLN A 227 -23.19 -15.52 2.14
N ALA A 228 -21.92 -15.58 1.74
CA ALA A 228 -21.20 -16.83 1.49
C ALA A 228 -20.97 -17.60 2.79
N VAL A 229 -20.52 -16.92 3.86
CA VAL A 229 -20.25 -17.54 5.17
C VAL A 229 -21.53 -18.02 5.84
N ALA A 230 -22.64 -17.32 5.70
CA ALA A 230 -23.94 -17.74 6.22
C ALA A 230 -24.42 -19.11 5.67
N GLN A 231 -23.87 -19.56 4.53
CA GLN A 231 -24.15 -20.87 3.93
C GLN A 231 -23.15 -21.97 4.38
N LEU A 232 -22.19 -21.65 5.25
CA LEU A 232 -21.15 -22.58 5.72
C LEU A 232 -21.42 -22.97 7.19
N PRO A 233 -21.88 -24.20 7.46
CA PRO A 233 -22.11 -24.65 8.83
C PRO A 233 -20.84 -24.62 9.69
N GLY A 234 -20.95 -24.13 10.91
CA GLY A 234 -19.81 -24.08 11.84
C GLY A 234 -18.76 -23.03 11.51
N VAL A 235 -19.06 -22.07 10.62
CA VAL A 235 -18.17 -20.96 10.24
C VAL A 235 -18.76 -19.63 10.71
N VAL A 236 -17.92 -18.68 11.08
CA VAL A 236 -18.33 -17.32 11.43
C VAL A 236 -17.46 -16.31 10.71
N LEU A 237 -18.07 -15.25 10.20
CA LEU A 237 -17.36 -14.08 9.69
C LEU A 237 -17.06 -13.12 10.83
N VAL A 238 -15.80 -12.75 10.99
CA VAL A 238 -15.38 -11.58 11.79
C VAL A 238 -15.00 -10.48 10.80
N ALA A 239 -15.78 -9.40 10.75
CA ALA A 239 -15.57 -8.27 9.86
C ALA A 239 -15.06 -7.05 10.66
N ALA A 240 -13.73 -6.91 10.73
CA ALA A 240 -13.06 -5.82 11.43
C ALA A 240 -12.97 -4.59 10.53
N GLY A 241 -13.67 -3.54 10.92
CA GLY A 241 -13.73 -2.28 10.18
C GLY A 241 -14.98 -1.48 10.50
N SER A 242 -15.14 -0.35 9.80
CA SER A 242 -16.33 0.50 9.91
C SER A 242 -16.86 0.85 8.53
N GLY A 243 -18.16 1.12 8.46
CA GLY A 243 -18.82 1.54 7.23
C GLY A 243 -20.33 1.30 7.25
N PRO A 244 -21.03 1.74 6.19
CA PRO A 244 -22.49 1.69 6.13
C PRO A 244 -23.06 0.27 6.13
N GLN A 245 -22.28 -0.75 5.77
CA GLN A 245 -22.76 -2.14 5.75
C GLN A 245 -22.68 -2.85 7.10
N GLN A 246 -22.23 -2.19 8.18
CA GLN A 246 -22.01 -2.85 9.48
C GLN A 246 -23.28 -3.58 10.00
N GLN A 247 -24.44 -2.94 9.93
CA GLN A 247 -25.69 -3.54 10.37
C GLN A 247 -26.13 -4.69 9.46
N GLU A 248 -26.05 -4.53 8.14
CA GLU A 248 -26.32 -5.59 7.15
C GLU A 248 -25.50 -6.86 7.43
N LEU A 249 -24.21 -6.70 7.72
CA LEU A 249 -23.31 -7.80 8.05
C LEU A 249 -23.72 -8.51 9.34
N ALA A 250 -24.09 -7.74 10.38
CA ALA A 250 -24.56 -8.28 11.65
C ALA A 250 -25.87 -9.07 11.48
N ASP A 251 -26.80 -8.56 10.66
CA ASP A 251 -28.08 -9.24 10.36
C ASP A 251 -27.86 -10.58 9.61
N LEU A 252 -26.77 -10.71 8.88
CA LEU A 252 -26.32 -11.96 8.25
C LEU A 252 -25.52 -12.88 9.20
N GLY A 253 -25.41 -12.53 10.49
CA GLY A 253 -24.73 -13.32 11.49
C GLY A 253 -23.21 -13.10 11.60
N ALA A 254 -22.67 -12.08 10.95
CA ALA A 254 -21.27 -11.71 11.10
C ALA A 254 -21.03 -10.98 12.43
N VAL A 255 -19.86 -11.21 13.03
CA VAL A 255 -19.36 -10.44 14.17
C VAL A 255 -18.66 -9.20 13.66
N THR A 256 -19.15 -8.02 14.02
CA THR A 256 -18.64 -6.73 13.56
C THR A 256 -18.06 -5.92 14.74
N PRO A 257 -16.80 -6.16 15.15
CA PRO A 257 -16.19 -5.51 16.32
C PRO A 257 -15.90 -4.02 16.13
N GLY A 258 -16.19 -3.48 14.95
CA GLY A 258 -15.85 -2.11 14.57
C GLY A 258 -14.42 -1.99 14.04
N ALA A 259 -13.93 -0.76 13.92
CA ALA A 259 -12.53 -0.51 13.59
C ALA A 259 -11.65 -0.90 14.76
N LEU A 260 -10.65 -1.73 14.49
CA LEU A 260 -9.70 -2.22 15.51
C LEU A 260 -8.33 -1.55 15.31
N PRO A 261 -7.54 -1.37 16.37
CA PRO A 261 -6.15 -0.97 16.26
C PRO A 261 -5.34 -2.07 15.55
N HIS A 262 -4.18 -1.72 15.00
CA HIS A 262 -3.42 -2.59 14.10
C HIS A 262 -2.94 -3.88 14.80
N ASP A 263 -2.49 -3.78 16.03
CA ASP A 263 -2.10 -4.92 16.87
C ASP A 263 -3.24 -5.95 17.03
N ALA A 264 -4.47 -5.48 17.27
CA ALA A 264 -5.64 -6.34 17.33
C ALA A 264 -5.96 -7.04 16.00
N VAL A 265 -5.73 -6.37 14.86
CA VAL A 265 -5.85 -6.96 13.53
C VAL A 265 -4.82 -8.07 13.34
N VAL A 266 -3.55 -7.83 13.68
CA VAL A 266 -2.47 -8.82 13.60
C VAL A 266 -2.77 -10.05 14.48
N GLN A 267 -3.26 -9.81 15.70
CA GLN A 267 -3.64 -10.87 16.63
C GLN A 267 -4.82 -11.72 16.11
N LEU A 268 -5.82 -11.08 15.48
CA LEU A 268 -6.93 -11.78 14.84
C LEU A 268 -6.48 -12.59 13.63
N LEU A 269 -5.57 -12.05 12.81
CA LEU A 269 -5.00 -12.77 11.66
C LEU A 269 -4.30 -14.07 12.08
N ARG A 270 -3.63 -14.08 13.23
CA ARG A 270 -2.98 -15.30 13.78
C ARG A 270 -3.96 -16.34 14.32
N GLN A 271 -5.19 -15.96 14.62
CA GLN A 271 -6.21 -16.83 15.18
C GLN A 271 -7.30 -17.21 14.17
N ALA A 272 -7.31 -16.57 13.01
CA ALA A 272 -8.27 -16.85 11.95
C ALA A 272 -7.89 -18.11 11.16
N ASP A 273 -8.91 -18.89 10.77
CA ASP A 273 -8.74 -20.07 9.93
C ASP A 273 -8.54 -19.69 8.45
N VAL A 274 -9.14 -18.55 8.01
CA VAL A 274 -8.96 -18.01 6.66
C VAL A 274 -9.13 -16.49 6.72
N TYR A 275 -8.22 -15.75 6.06
CA TYR A 275 -8.41 -14.34 5.71
C TYR A 275 -9.05 -14.22 4.33
N CYS A 276 -10.12 -13.45 4.20
CA CYS A 276 -10.80 -13.27 2.91
C CYS A 276 -10.91 -11.80 2.53
N LEU A 277 -10.39 -11.44 1.34
CA LEU A 277 -10.51 -10.10 0.75
C LEU A 277 -11.18 -10.15 -0.63
N PRO A 278 -12.52 -10.18 -0.69
CA PRO A 278 -13.26 -10.31 -1.95
C PRO A 278 -13.60 -8.95 -2.57
N THR A 279 -12.62 -8.06 -2.62
CA THR A 279 -12.82 -6.69 -3.16
C THR A 279 -13.30 -6.73 -4.60
N ARG A 280 -14.24 -5.83 -4.97
CA ARG A 280 -14.89 -5.76 -6.27
C ARG A 280 -14.37 -4.62 -7.15
N TYR A 281 -13.36 -3.90 -6.74
CA TYR A 281 -12.75 -2.83 -7.52
C TYR A 281 -11.23 -2.96 -7.55
N ALA A 282 -10.60 -2.24 -8.49
CA ALA A 282 -9.16 -2.20 -8.59
C ALA A 282 -8.57 -1.50 -7.36
N GLU A 283 -7.80 -2.22 -6.58
CA GLU A 283 -6.99 -1.70 -5.49
C GLU A 283 -5.54 -1.56 -5.92
N GLY A 284 -4.81 -0.68 -5.23
CA GLY A 284 -3.36 -0.82 -5.14
C GLY A 284 -3.01 -2.12 -4.41
N PHE A 285 -1.77 -2.37 -4.09
CA PHE A 285 -1.38 -3.58 -3.37
C PHE A 285 -1.91 -3.52 -1.91
N PRO A 286 -2.95 -4.31 -1.52
CA PRO A 286 -3.50 -4.27 -0.16
C PRO A 286 -2.48 -4.80 0.86
N THR A 287 -2.07 -3.99 1.82
CA THR A 287 -1.12 -4.41 2.86
C THR A 287 -1.68 -5.51 3.75
N THR A 288 -2.99 -5.57 3.93
CA THR A 288 -3.65 -6.63 4.71
C THR A 288 -3.44 -8.04 4.16
N LEU A 289 -3.21 -8.19 2.85
CA LEU A 289 -2.80 -9.48 2.26
C LEU A 289 -1.38 -9.85 2.69
N LEU A 290 -0.46 -8.88 2.73
CA LEU A 290 0.91 -9.09 3.22
C LEU A 290 0.90 -9.43 4.72
N GLU A 291 0.09 -8.74 5.50
CA GLU A 291 -0.09 -8.97 6.93
C GLU A 291 -0.67 -10.38 7.19
N ALA A 292 -1.69 -10.79 6.43
CA ALA A 292 -2.27 -12.14 6.53
C ALA A 292 -1.23 -13.22 6.21
N ALA A 293 -0.49 -13.07 5.12
CA ALA A 293 0.59 -14.00 4.75
C ALA A 293 1.69 -14.06 5.82
N ALA A 294 2.10 -12.91 6.36
CA ALA A 294 3.10 -12.82 7.44
C ALA A 294 2.62 -13.46 8.76
N CYS A 295 1.32 -13.44 9.01
CA CYS A 295 0.70 -14.10 10.15
C CYS A 295 0.42 -15.60 9.92
N ARG A 296 0.84 -16.18 8.79
CA ARG A 296 0.49 -17.54 8.37
C ARG A 296 -1.02 -17.82 8.36
N CYS A 297 -1.81 -16.78 8.02
CA CYS A 297 -3.24 -16.92 7.83
C CYS A 297 -3.51 -17.35 6.37
N PRO A 298 -4.21 -18.46 6.13
CA PRO A 298 -4.59 -18.87 4.77
C PRO A 298 -5.41 -17.80 4.07
N ILE A 299 -5.16 -17.56 2.78
CA ILE A 299 -5.73 -16.42 2.07
C ILE A 299 -6.69 -16.87 0.97
N VAL A 300 -7.87 -16.24 0.93
CA VAL A 300 -8.80 -16.23 -0.21
C VAL A 300 -8.99 -14.78 -0.64
N CYS A 301 -8.72 -14.44 -1.89
CA CYS A 301 -8.91 -13.06 -2.34
C CYS A 301 -9.27 -12.97 -3.82
N THR A 302 -9.80 -11.84 -4.23
CA THR A 302 -9.94 -11.46 -5.64
C THR A 302 -8.59 -11.00 -6.20
N ARG A 303 -8.44 -11.05 -7.51
CA ARG A 303 -7.25 -10.58 -8.21
C ARG A 303 -7.13 -9.05 -8.13
N THR A 304 -6.19 -8.57 -7.33
CA THR A 304 -5.84 -7.14 -7.18
C THR A 304 -4.38 -6.90 -7.57
N ALA A 305 -3.94 -5.65 -7.56
CA ALA A 305 -2.51 -5.37 -7.74
C ALA A 305 -1.69 -6.02 -6.62
N GLY A 306 -0.61 -6.68 -6.97
CA GLY A 306 0.27 -7.40 -6.04
C GLY A 306 -0.17 -8.83 -5.70
N THR A 307 -1.42 -9.21 -6.04
CA THR A 307 -1.90 -10.58 -5.77
C THR A 307 -1.08 -11.62 -6.53
N GLU A 308 -0.72 -11.33 -7.80
CA GLU A 308 0.04 -12.26 -8.65
C GLU A 308 1.47 -12.47 -8.13
N GLU A 309 2.04 -11.46 -7.47
CA GLU A 309 3.37 -11.54 -6.89
C GLU A 309 3.36 -12.22 -5.52
N LEU A 310 2.30 -11.98 -4.73
CA LEU A 310 2.16 -12.56 -3.39
C LEU A 310 1.70 -14.02 -3.45
N LEU A 311 0.71 -14.31 -4.28
CA LEU A 311 0.07 -15.61 -4.47
C LEU A 311 0.22 -16.03 -5.95
N PRO A 312 1.42 -16.42 -6.39
CA PRO A 312 1.70 -16.71 -7.81
C PRO A 312 0.91 -17.88 -8.36
N ASP A 313 0.47 -18.79 -7.50
CA ASP A 313 -0.34 -19.96 -7.84
C ASP A 313 -1.20 -20.43 -6.64
N ASP A 314 -1.98 -21.47 -6.83
CA ASP A 314 -2.91 -22.03 -5.84
C ASP A 314 -2.24 -22.81 -4.69
N THR A 315 -0.91 -22.93 -4.71
CA THR A 315 -0.13 -23.45 -3.57
C THR A 315 0.20 -22.37 -2.54
N HIS A 316 -0.04 -21.07 -2.86
CA HIS A 316 0.18 -19.95 -1.97
C HIS A 316 -1.12 -19.37 -1.37
N GLY A 317 -2.28 -19.72 -1.94
CA GLY A 317 -3.59 -19.25 -1.51
C GLY A 317 -4.60 -19.35 -2.65
N ILE A 318 -5.83 -18.97 -2.40
CA ILE A 318 -6.90 -19.05 -3.41
C ILE A 318 -7.19 -17.66 -3.98
N VAL A 319 -6.83 -17.46 -5.25
CA VAL A 319 -7.24 -16.28 -6.01
C VAL A 319 -8.55 -16.60 -6.73
N LEU A 320 -9.63 -15.90 -6.37
CA LEU A 320 -10.95 -16.14 -6.94
C LEU A 320 -10.94 -15.90 -8.47
N PRO A 321 -11.67 -16.72 -9.24
CA PRO A 321 -11.67 -16.62 -10.70
C PRO A 321 -12.37 -15.35 -11.19
N GLY A 322 -12.02 -14.90 -12.39
CA GLY A 322 -12.62 -13.74 -13.05
C GLY A 322 -12.00 -12.41 -12.62
N GLN A 323 -12.68 -11.34 -12.99
CA GLN A 323 -12.30 -9.98 -12.56
C GLN A 323 -12.93 -9.67 -11.21
N PRO A 324 -12.39 -8.73 -10.42
CA PRO A 324 -12.93 -8.39 -9.10
C PRO A 324 -14.42 -8.06 -9.09
N GLN A 325 -14.92 -7.33 -10.10
CA GLN A 325 -16.35 -6.97 -10.22
C GLN A 325 -17.27 -8.16 -10.49
N ASP A 326 -16.75 -9.28 -11.01
CA ASP A 326 -17.52 -10.48 -11.36
C ASP A 326 -17.64 -11.46 -10.19
N THR A 327 -17.06 -11.11 -9.03
CA THR A 327 -17.09 -11.93 -7.82
C THR A 327 -18.54 -12.15 -7.33
N THR A 328 -18.88 -13.40 -7.07
CA THR A 328 -20.21 -13.81 -6.58
C THR A 328 -20.12 -14.53 -5.23
N VAL A 329 -21.25 -14.72 -4.58
CA VAL A 329 -21.38 -15.47 -3.33
C VAL A 329 -20.85 -16.90 -3.52
N GLU A 330 -21.18 -17.54 -4.65
CA GLU A 330 -20.79 -18.92 -4.97
C GLU A 330 -19.28 -19.06 -5.13
N THR A 331 -18.63 -18.11 -5.82
CA THR A 331 -17.17 -18.17 -6.01
C THR A 331 -16.44 -17.95 -4.70
N ILE A 332 -16.92 -17.03 -3.85
CA ILE A 332 -16.34 -16.83 -2.50
C ILE A 332 -16.52 -18.10 -1.66
N ARG A 333 -17.74 -18.64 -1.61
CA ARG A 333 -18.04 -19.86 -0.84
C ARG A 333 -17.16 -21.03 -1.27
N ALA A 334 -17.03 -21.28 -2.57
CA ALA A 334 -16.18 -22.35 -3.10
C ALA A 334 -14.70 -22.14 -2.72
N GLY A 335 -14.18 -20.91 -2.84
CA GLY A 335 -12.82 -20.58 -2.43
C GLY A 335 -12.58 -20.82 -0.93
N LEU A 336 -13.52 -20.41 -0.07
CA LEU A 336 -13.44 -20.65 1.36
C LEU A 336 -13.48 -22.17 1.69
N GLN A 337 -14.39 -22.93 1.08
CA GLN A 337 -14.49 -24.36 1.29
C GLN A 337 -13.20 -25.09 0.94
N THR A 338 -12.51 -24.70 -0.14
CA THR A 338 -11.23 -25.28 -0.56
C THR A 338 -10.19 -25.29 0.56
N LEU A 339 -10.14 -24.28 1.41
CA LEU A 339 -9.19 -24.19 2.53
C LEU A 339 -9.80 -24.68 3.85
N LEU A 340 -11.08 -24.43 4.10
CA LEU A 340 -11.75 -24.83 5.34
C LEU A 340 -11.92 -26.35 5.44
N ASP A 341 -12.16 -27.05 4.33
CA ASP A 341 -12.38 -28.49 4.30
C ASP A 341 -11.06 -29.29 4.23
N ASP A 342 -9.95 -28.65 3.88
CA ASP A 342 -8.60 -29.26 3.83
C ASP A 342 -7.60 -28.45 4.66
N PRO A 343 -7.50 -28.67 5.98
CA PRO A 343 -6.56 -27.99 6.86
C PRO A 343 -5.08 -28.19 6.47
N ALA A 344 -4.73 -29.31 5.87
CA ALA A 344 -3.36 -29.58 5.44
C ALA A 344 -2.99 -28.67 4.26
N ARG A 345 -3.87 -28.53 3.27
CA ARG A 345 -3.72 -27.58 2.16
C ARG A 345 -3.69 -26.15 2.67
N ALA A 346 -4.60 -25.76 3.56
CA ALA A 346 -4.63 -24.43 4.14
C ALA A 346 -3.29 -24.05 4.80
N HIS A 347 -2.75 -24.96 5.62
CA HIS A 347 -1.45 -24.79 6.26
C HIS A 347 -0.31 -24.69 5.23
N ALA A 348 -0.29 -25.55 4.22
CA ALA A 348 0.74 -25.52 3.17
C ALA A 348 0.72 -24.21 2.38
N CYS A 349 -0.47 -23.71 2.01
CA CYS A 349 -0.64 -22.42 1.35
C CYS A 349 -0.15 -21.26 2.22
N ALA A 350 -0.53 -21.25 3.50
CA ALA A 350 -0.12 -20.22 4.44
C ALA A 350 1.41 -20.17 4.61
N GLU A 351 2.06 -21.32 4.72
CA GLU A 351 3.52 -21.41 4.81
C GLU A 351 4.22 -20.98 3.52
N ALA A 352 3.65 -21.28 2.35
CA ALA A 352 4.19 -20.82 1.07
C ALA A 352 4.09 -19.30 0.93
N ALA A 353 2.91 -18.74 1.23
CA ALA A 353 2.71 -17.28 1.23
C ALA A 353 3.61 -16.58 2.26
N TYR A 354 3.76 -17.13 3.46
CA TYR A 354 4.67 -16.63 4.48
C TYR A 354 6.11 -16.54 3.97
N ARG A 355 6.64 -17.65 3.40
CA ARG A 355 8.00 -17.64 2.84
C ARG A 355 8.17 -16.61 1.73
N ASN A 356 7.17 -16.47 0.87
CA ASN A 356 7.19 -15.47 -0.21
C ASN A 356 7.22 -14.04 0.34
N VAL A 357 6.40 -13.72 1.36
CA VAL A 357 6.40 -12.40 2.00
C VAL A 357 7.77 -12.08 2.61
N TYR A 358 8.34 -12.98 3.37
CA TYR A 358 9.62 -12.74 4.04
C TYR A 358 10.79 -12.62 3.07
N ALA A 359 10.72 -13.30 1.91
CA ALA A 359 11.75 -13.21 0.89
C ALA A 359 11.70 -11.90 0.07
N HIS A 360 10.49 -11.33 -0.15
CA HIS A 360 10.32 -10.30 -1.19
C HIS A 360 9.57 -9.06 -0.74
N PHE A 361 8.79 -9.11 0.35
CA PHE A 361 7.85 -8.06 0.76
C PHE A 361 8.12 -7.53 2.17
N THR A 362 9.37 -7.59 2.61
CA THR A 362 9.81 -6.89 3.81
C THR A 362 10.41 -5.53 3.45
N TRP A 363 10.30 -4.56 4.35
CA TRP A 363 10.92 -3.26 4.11
C TRP A 363 12.44 -3.34 3.96
N ASP A 364 13.07 -4.33 4.58
CA ASP A 364 14.52 -4.55 4.43
C ASP A 364 14.84 -5.06 3.02
N ALA A 365 14.08 -6.04 2.51
CA ALA A 365 14.27 -6.53 1.13
C ALA A 365 14.03 -5.42 0.08
N VAL A 366 13.02 -4.57 0.29
CA VAL A 366 12.75 -3.43 -0.61
C VAL A 366 13.85 -2.38 -0.51
N PHE A 367 14.33 -2.09 0.70
CA PHE A 367 15.44 -1.15 0.92
C PHE A 367 16.73 -1.66 0.29
N ASP A 368 17.09 -2.94 0.49
CA ASP A 368 18.30 -3.55 -0.10
C ASP A 368 18.24 -3.51 -1.63
N LYS A 369 17.06 -3.78 -2.21
CA LYS A 369 16.86 -3.63 -3.65
C LYS A 369 17.08 -2.19 -4.12
N MET A 370 16.54 -1.22 -3.40
CA MET A 370 16.76 0.21 -3.70
C MET A 370 18.24 0.57 -3.62
N MET A 371 18.94 0.13 -2.56
CA MET A 371 20.37 0.38 -2.38
C MET A 371 21.21 -0.30 -3.47
N GLY A 372 20.82 -1.50 -3.90
CA GLY A 372 21.44 -2.17 -5.05
C GLY A 372 21.36 -1.36 -6.35
N ILE A 373 20.22 -0.70 -6.59
CA ILE A 373 20.03 0.20 -7.74
C ILE A 373 20.91 1.45 -7.58
N ILE A 374 20.91 2.06 -6.40
CA ILE A 374 21.66 3.28 -6.11
C ILE A 374 23.16 3.05 -6.30
N ASN A 375 23.69 1.91 -5.85
CA ASN A 375 25.11 1.58 -5.94
C ASN A 375 25.59 1.27 -7.37
N GLN A 376 24.67 1.05 -8.31
CA GLN A 376 24.96 0.80 -9.73
C GLN A 376 24.80 2.07 -10.59
N SER A 377 24.34 3.17 -10.03
CA SER A 377 24.07 4.43 -10.72
C SER A 377 25.24 5.40 -10.59
#